data_4da2410849a29508aa090538a9336e5e
#
_entry.id   4da2410849a29508aa090538a9336e5e
#
_cell.length_a   1.000
_cell.length_b   1.000
_cell.length_c   1.000
_cell.angle_alpha   90.00
_cell.angle_beta   90.00
_cell.angle_gamma   90.00
#
_symmetry.space_group_name_H-M   'P 1'
#
loop_
_entity.id
_entity.type
_entity.pdbx_description
1 polymer ?
#
loop_
_entity_poly.entity_id
_entity_poly.type
_entity_poly.pdbx_seq_one_letter_code
_entity_poly.pdbx_strand_id
1 'polypeptide(L)'
;MTQLNNLFTSKSDVLKFLRHKLKKSKIEKIFDFTVEEWENNKKYIISNIQKEFNNKILIIRSSAIGEDSIENSNAGNYLSLQNINSNSKIKIQNAINHVIKSYFQKANLNKNNQILIQNQTNNIKQSGVIFTKTPDLGSPYFVINYEDGPSTIGVTSGHVNKTIKIFRKSTLIEIPKNWQKLITSIKEIEKIIDSNELDIEFGITRNDQIVIFQVRPITSLKSADKKNLDNKISNLIIKESKIFSNLNKKNHVFGDYTIFSDMSDWNPAEIIGDHPNNLDYSLYNFLIMKKIWHKSRTIIGY
;
A
#
# COMPACT_ATOMS: atom_id res chain seq x y z
N MET A 1 -5.94 1.27 21.06
CA MET A 1 -4.60 0.73 20.70
C MET A 1 -4.46 -0.77 20.96
N THR A 2 -4.99 -1.35 22.01
CA THR A 2 -4.84 -2.78 22.36
C THR A 2 -5.48 -3.77 21.37
N GLN A 3 -6.60 -3.46 20.71
CA GLN A 3 -7.23 -4.38 19.76
C GLN A 3 -6.51 -4.46 18.40
N LEU A 4 -5.92 -3.36 17.92
CA LEU A 4 -5.15 -3.32 16.68
C LEU A 4 -3.85 -4.12 16.79
N ASN A 5 -3.13 -4.01 17.92
CA ASN A 5 -1.89 -4.77 18.15
C ASN A 5 -2.12 -6.28 18.12
N ASN A 6 -3.30 -6.74 18.58
CA ASN A 6 -3.66 -8.15 18.59
C ASN A 6 -4.08 -8.67 17.20
N LEU A 7 -4.41 -7.81 16.25
CA LEU A 7 -4.78 -8.21 14.89
C LEU A 7 -3.56 -8.41 13.99
N PHE A 8 -2.57 -7.51 14.09
CA PHE A 8 -1.38 -7.54 13.23
C PHE A 8 -0.26 -8.41 13.81
N THR A 9 -0.61 -9.64 14.21
CA THR A 9 0.35 -10.62 14.74
C THR A 9 1.08 -11.33 13.61
N SER A 10 0.38 -11.70 12.55
CA SER A 10 0.93 -12.34 11.35
C SER A 10 0.09 -12.00 10.10
N LYS A 11 0.66 -12.23 8.89
CA LYS A 11 -0.09 -12.08 7.62
C LYS A 11 -1.34 -12.94 7.58
N SER A 12 -1.22 -14.18 8.04
CA SER A 12 -2.31 -15.14 8.03
C SER A 12 -3.49 -14.68 8.88
N ASP A 13 -3.21 -14.18 10.09
CA ASP A 13 -4.26 -13.80 11.04
C ASP A 13 -5.09 -12.62 10.53
N VAL A 14 -4.43 -11.60 9.96
CA VAL A 14 -5.12 -10.44 9.35
C VAL A 14 -6.01 -10.88 8.19
N LEU A 15 -5.49 -11.71 7.28
CA LEU A 15 -6.24 -12.16 6.13
C LEU A 15 -7.42 -13.06 6.52
N LYS A 16 -7.27 -13.94 7.51
CA LYS A 16 -8.35 -14.78 8.07
C LYS A 16 -9.46 -13.91 8.66
N PHE A 17 -9.08 -12.91 9.47
CA PHE A 17 -10.02 -11.99 10.08
C PHE A 17 -10.86 -11.23 9.05
N LEU A 18 -10.23 -10.78 7.96
CA LEU A 18 -10.88 -10.00 6.91
C LEU A 18 -11.73 -10.88 5.98
N ARG A 19 -11.29 -12.11 5.68
CA ARG A 19 -11.84 -12.94 4.61
C ARG A 19 -13.36 -13.11 4.66
N HIS A 20 -13.94 -13.26 5.86
CA HIS A 20 -15.38 -13.45 6.04
C HIS A 20 -16.16 -12.16 6.20
N LYS A 21 -15.49 -11.01 6.30
CA LYS A 21 -16.12 -9.71 6.53
C LYS A 21 -16.19 -8.85 5.28
N LEU A 22 -15.30 -9.10 4.30
CA LEU A 22 -15.23 -8.33 3.06
C LEU A 22 -16.39 -8.68 2.13
N LYS A 23 -17.05 -7.64 1.59
CA LYS A 23 -18.15 -7.74 0.61
C LYS A 23 -17.76 -7.16 -0.74
N LYS A 24 -16.82 -6.21 -0.78
CA LYS A 24 -16.42 -5.46 -1.98
C LYS A 24 -15.12 -5.96 -2.60
N SER A 25 -14.39 -6.78 -1.88
CA SER A 25 -13.17 -7.43 -2.34
C SER A 25 -13.12 -8.88 -1.85
N LYS A 26 -12.17 -9.64 -2.39
CA LYS A 26 -11.99 -11.06 -2.10
C LYS A 26 -10.61 -11.28 -1.49
N ILE A 27 -10.53 -12.21 -0.57
CA ILE A 27 -9.30 -12.87 -0.15
C ILE A 27 -9.39 -14.31 -0.59
N GLU A 28 -8.36 -14.82 -1.27
CA GLU A 28 -8.30 -16.21 -1.71
C GLU A 28 -8.36 -17.18 -0.53
N LYS A 29 -8.69 -18.44 -0.81
CA LYS A 29 -8.72 -19.48 0.21
C LYS A 29 -7.35 -19.58 0.87
N ILE A 30 -7.34 -19.66 2.20
CA ILE A 30 -6.16 -19.70 3.06
C ILE A 30 -6.14 -21.03 3.82
N PHE A 31 -4.96 -21.61 3.93
CA PHE A 31 -4.62 -22.66 4.87
C PHE A 31 -3.25 -22.32 5.47
N ASP A 32 -3.12 -22.35 6.76
CA ASP A 32 -1.87 -22.04 7.45
C ASP A 32 -1.62 -23.03 8.57
N PHE A 33 -0.38 -23.13 8.95
CA PHE A 33 0.12 -23.97 10.04
C PHE A 33 1.47 -23.40 10.52
N THR A 34 1.86 -23.79 11.72
CA THR A 34 3.14 -23.37 12.31
C THR A 34 4.29 -24.27 11.84
N VAL A 35 5.52 -23.78 12.03
CA VAL A 35 6.74 -24.61 11.82
C VAL A 35 6.69 -25.84 12.69
N GLU A 36 6.25 -25.74 13.95
CA GLU A 36 6.14 -26.86 14.87
C GLU A 36 5.14 -27.93 14.38
N GLU A 37 3.96 -27.50 13.91
CA GLU A 37 2.97 -28.41 13.33
C GLU A 37 3.52 -29.14 12.09
N TRP A 38 4.29 -28.42 11.25
CA TRP A 38 4.95 -29.00 10.09
C TRP A 38 5.98 -30.07 10.50
N GLU A 39 6.83 -29.80 11.49
CA GLU A 39 7.83 -30.74 11.96
C GLU A 39 7.19 -32.03 12.48
N ASN A 40 6.07 -31.90 13.18
CA ASN A 40 5.37 -33.03 13.81
C ASN A 40 4.46 -33.82 12.86
N ASN A 41 3.83 -33.17 11.85
CA ASN A 41 2.70 -33.74 11.10
C ASN A 41 2.77 -33.52 9.58
N LYS A 42 3.96 -33.58 8.96
CA LYS A 42 4.17 -33.29 7.52
C LYS A 42 3.19 -34.01 6.58
N LYS A 43 2.98 -35.34 6.78
CA LYS A 43 2.12 -36.11 5.91
C LYS A 43 0.66 -35.67 5.99
N TYR A 44 0.19 -35.35 7.19
CA TYR A 44 -1.18 -34.89 7.44
C TYR A 44 -1.40 -33.49 6.82
N ILE A 45 -0.48 -32.57 7.01
CA ILE A 45 -0.56 -31.22 6.45
C ILE A 45 -0.58 -31.26 4.91
N ILE A 46 0.30 -32.06 4.26
CA ILE A 46 0.30 -32.21 2.81
C ILE A 46 -1.03 -32.77 2.31
N SER A 47 -1.58 -33.79 2.99
CA SER A 47 -2.87 -34.37 2.64
C SER A 47 -4.00 -33.36 2.73
N ASN A 48 -4.02 -32.52 3.78
CA ASN A 48 -5.00 -31.47 3.93
C ASN A 48 -4.87 -30.40 2.85
N ILE A 49 -3.65 -29.96 2.52
CA ILE A 49 -3.41 -29.02 1.43
C ILE A 49 -3.97 -29.58 0.12
N GLN A 50 -3.68 -30.84 -0.21
CA GLN A 50 -4.18 -31.48 -1.43
C GLN A 50 -5.72 -31.59 -1.45
N LYS A 51 -6.34 -31.91 -0.33
CA LYS A 51 -7.80 -31.98 -0.18
C LYS A 51 -8.44 -30.62 -0.30
N GLU A 52 -7.89 -29.62 0.37
CA GLU A 52 -8.42 -28.25 0.43
C GLU A 52 -8.30 -27.50 -0.90
N PHE A 53 -7.22 -27.75 -1.64
CA PHE A 53 -6.85 -27.01 -2.85
C PHE A 53 -6.75 -27.91 -4.09
N ASN A 54 -7.60 -28.93 -4.17
CA ASN A 54 -7.59 -29.89 -5.26
C ASN A 54 -7.50 -29.20 -6.65
N ASN A 55 -6.53 -29.61 -7.49
CA ASN A 55 -6.29 -29.09 -8.83
C ASN A 55 -6.07 -27.57 -8.91
N LYS A 56 -5.49 -26.95 -7.88
CA LYS A 56 -5.17 -25.52 -7.88
C LYS A 56 -3.67 -25.27 -7.97
N ILE A 57 -3.33 -24.09 -8.46
CA ILE A 57 -1.98 -23.53 -8.34
C ILE A 57 -1.93 -22.70 -7.08
N LEU A 58 -0.88 -22.88 -6.31
CA LEU A 58 -0.73 -22.29 -4.97
C LEU A 58 0.40 -21.27 -4.92
N ILE A 59 0.27 -20.35 -3.99
CA ILE A 59 1.36 -19.54 -3.45
C ILE A 59 1.63 -20.03 -2.03
N ILE A 60 2.91 -20.25 -1.71
CA ILE A 60 3.38 -20.61 -0.37
C ILE A 60 4.26 -19.47 0.13
N ARG A 61 3.85 -18.83 1.22
CA ARG A 61 4.42 -17.61 1.73
C ARG A 61 4.82 -17.73 3.20
N SER A 62 5.80 -16.94 3.59
CA SER A 62 6.05 -16.68 5.00
C SER A 62 4.87 -15.92 5.65
N SER A 63 4.68 -16.18 6.92
CA SER A 63 3.79 -15.46 7.83
C SER A 63 4.41 -15.49 9.23
N ALA A 64 5.60 -14.91 9.36
CA ALA A 64 6.33 -14.88 10.62
C ALA A 64 5.64 -13.97 11.63
N ILE A 65 5.72 -14.34 12.90
CA ILE A 65 5.22 -13.48 13.98
C ILE A 65 6.04 -12.18 13.99
N GLY A 66 5.32 -11.06 14.00
CA GLY A 66 5.93 -9.73 13.99
C GLY A 66 6.44 -9.26 12.62
N GLU A 67 6.25 -10.04 11.53
CA GLU A 67 6.64 -9.62 10.18
C GLU A 67 5.90 -8.36 9.71
N ASP A 68 4.63 -8.24 10.05
CA ASP A 68 3.75 -7.13 9.71
C ASP A 68 3.36 -6.29 10.94
N SER A 69 4.23 -6.21 11.96
CA SER A 69 3.97 -5.46 13.18
C SER A 69 4.02 -3.94 12.95
N ILE A 70 3.39 -3.19 13.87
CA ILE A 70 3.38 -1.71 13.84
C ILE A 70 4.79 -1.12 14.00
N GLU A 71 5.69 -1.83 14.68
CA GLU A 71 7.03 -1.33 15.01
C GLU A 71 8.07 -1.63 13.95
N ASN A 72 7.91 -2.73 13.20
CA ASN A 72 8.89 -3.18 12.21
C ASN A 72 8.21 -3.68 10.95
N SER A 73 8.54 -3.08 9.81
CA SER A 73 8.20 -3.63 8.50
C SER A 73 9.38 -4.44 7.96
N ASN A 74 9.27 -5.75 8.04
CA ASN A 74 10.23 -6.69 7.46
C ASN A 74 9.87 -7.07 6.00
N ALA A 75 9.27 -6.14 5.26
CA ALA A 75 8.84 -6.35 3.89
C ALA A 75 9.97 -6.88 3.00
N GLY A 76 9.69 -7.96 2.28
CA GLY A 76 10.66 -8.58 1.38
C GLY A 76 11.75 -9.41 2.05
N ASN A 77 11.77 -9.51 3.38
CA ASN A 77 12.80 -10.27 4.10
C ASN A 77 12.63 -11.78 4.02
N TYR A 78 11.43 -12.27 3.75
CA TYR A 78 11.09 -13.68 3.73
C TYR A 78 10.54 -14.14 2.39
N LEU A 79 10.60 -15.44 2.16
CA LEU A 79 10.36 -16.05 0.86
C LEU A 79 8.86 -16.23 0.56
N SER A 80 8.48 -15.94 -0.69
CA SER A 80 7.21 -16.35 -1.29
C SER A 80 7.46 -17.14 -2.55
N LEU A 81 6.87 -18.33 -2.66
CA LEU A 81 7.02 -19.23 -3.79
C LEU A 81 5.67 -19.37 -4.51
N GLN A 82 5.70 -19.08 -5.81
CA GLN A 82 4.51 -19.14 -6.70
C GLN A 82 4.54 -20.38 -7.58
N ASN A 83 3.44 -20.63 -8.29
CA ASN A 83 3.29 -21.68 -9.27
C ASN A 83 3.45 -23.11 -8.70
N ILE A 84 3.03 -23.33 -7.46
CA ILE A 84 3.10 -24.63 -6.82
C ILE A 84 1.83 -25.42 -7.13
N ASN A 85 1.96 -26.53 -7.86
CA ASN A 85 0.82 -27.42 -8.14
C ASN A 85 0.42 -28.19 -6.90
N SER A 86 -0.85 -28.04 -6.47
CA SER A 86 -1.40 -28.70 -5.29
C SER A 86 -1.38 -30.22 -5.35
N ASN A 87 -1.34 -30.82 -6.53
CA ASN A 87 -1.28 -32.28 -6.70
C ASN A 87 0.13 -32.84 -6.50
N SER A 88 1.17 -32.01 -6.50
CA SER A 88 2.57 -32.44 -6.36
C SER A 88 3.03 -32.35 -4.92
N LYS A 89 3.00 -33.47 -4.18
CA LYS A 89 3.52 -33.56 -2.80
C LYS A 89 4.96 -33.04 -2.69
N ILE A 90 5.81 -33.41 -3.65
CA ILE A 90 7.23 -33.03 -3.65
C ILE A 90 7.38 -31.52 -3.78
N LYS A 91 6.64 -30.87 -4.72
CA LYS A 91 6.72 -29.42 -4.90
C LYS A 91 6.22 -28.68 -3.67
N ILE A 92 5.12 -29.12 -3.05
CA ILE A 92 4.57 -28.56 -1.82
C ILE A 92 5.62 -28.66 -0.71
N GLN A 93 6.17 -29.85 -0.47
CA GLN A 93 7.15 -30.09 0.59
C GLN A 93 8.41 -29.24 0.41
N ASN A 94 8.95 -29.19 -0.80
CA ASN A 94 10.13 -28.40 -1.11
C ASN A 94 9.87 -26.90 -0.88
N ALA A 95 8.72 -26.39 -1.35
CA ALA A 95 8.37 -24.99 -1.16
C ALA A 95 8.21 -24.62 0.32
N ILE A 96 7.54 -25.44 1.11
CA ILE A 96 7.43 -25.24 2.57
C ILE A 96 8.80 -25.24 3.24
N ASN A 97 9.65 -26.21 2.92
CA ASN A 97 10.99 -26.28 3.48
C ASN A 97 11.86 -25.06 3.12
N HIS A 98 11.71 -24.52 1.90
CA HIS A 98 12.40 -23.28 1.50
C HIS A 98 11.93 -22.07 2.30
N VAL A 99 10.60 -21.94 2.53
CA VAL A 99 10.06 -20.85 3.39
C VAL A 99 10.60 -20.99 4.81
N ILE A 100 10.57 -22.18 5.40
CA ILE A 100 11.12 -22.43 6.74
C ILE A 100 12.60 -22.11 6.79
N LYS A 101 13.38 -22.51 5.78
CA LYS A 101 14.80 -22.19 5.69
C LYS A 101 15.05 -20.68 5.68
N SER A 102 14.17 -19.88 5.07
CA SER A 102 14.29 -18.43 5.08
C SER A 102 14.16 -17.81 6.49
N TYR A 103 13.41 -18.43 7.40
CA TYR A 103 13.33 -18.01 8.80
C TYR A 103 14.67 -18.24 9.52
N PHE A 104 15.28 -19.41 9.32
CA PHE A 104 16.59 -19.71 9.92
C PHE A 104 17.69 -18.77 9.43
N GLN A 105 17.69 -18.41 8.15
CA GLN A 105 18.67 -17.47 7.58
C GLN A 105 18.58 -16.06 8.20
N LYS A 106 17.42 -15.67 8.70
CA LYS A 106 17.17 -14.40 9.38
C LYS A 106 17.24 -14.49 10.91
N ALA A 107 17.82 -15.57 11.44
CA ALA A 107 17.90 -15.85 12.87
C ALA A 107 16.54 -15.86 13.62
N ASN A 108 15.45 -16.02 12.89
CA ASN A 108 14.09 -16.11 13.46
C ASN A 108 13.71 -17.58 13.67
N LEU A 109 14.17 -18.15 14.78
CA LEU A 109 13.99 -19.56 15.12
C LEU A 109 12.66 -19.88 15.82
N ASN A 110 11.70 -18.96 15.79
CA ASN A 110 10.42 -19.16 16.46
C ASN A 110 9.59 -20.26 15.76
N LYS A 111 9.35 -21.37 16.44
CA LYS A 111 8.55 -22.49 15.94
C LYS A 111 7.06 -22.15 15.73
N ASN A 112 6.60 -21.07 16.34
CA ASN A 112 5.24 -20.54 16.14
C ASN A 112 5.10 -19.70 14.86
N ASN A 113 6.21 -19.43 14.13
CA ASN A 113 6.11 -18.81 12.82
C ASN A 113 5.23 -19.66 11.90
N GLN A 114 4.32 -19.00 11.20
CA GLN A 114 3.35 -19.64 10.34
C GLN A 114 3.85 -19.72 8.89
N ILE A 115 3.37 -20.73 8.18
CA ILE A 115 3.47 -20.85 6.73
C ILE A 115 2.07 -20.67 6.16
N LEU A 116 1.91 -19.74 5.24
CA LEU A 116 0.65 -19.40 4.60
C LEU A 116 0.55 -20.01 3.21
N ILE A 117 -0.45 -20.83 2.99
CA ILE A 117 -0.83 -21.42 1.71
C ILE A 117 -2.07 -20.71 1.17
N GLN A 118 -2.02 -20.24 -0.07
CA GLN A 118 -3.16 -19.59 -0.74
C GLN A 118 -3.32 -20.07 -2.17
N ASN A 119 -4.56 -20.03 -2.70
CA ASN A 119 -4.76 -20.11 -4.13
C ASN A 119 -4.01 -18.98 -4.82
N GLN A 120 -3.29 -19.28 -5.89
CA GLN A 120 -2.76 -18.25 -6.76
C GLN A 120 -3.90 -17.64 -7.58
N THR A 121 -4.05 -16.32 -7.49
CA THR A 121 -5.06 -15.60 -8.25
C THR A 121 -4.67 -15.58 -9.73
N ASN A 122 -5.57 -16.04 -10.58
CA ASN A 122 -5.40 -16.03 -12.02
C ASN A 122 -6.04 -14.79 -12.66
N ASN A 123 -5.68 -14.53 -13.92
CA ASN A 123 -6.29 -13.47 -14.75
C ASN A 123 -6.16 -12.05 -14.15
N ILE A 124 -5.07 -11.77 -13.47
CA ILE A 124 -4.74 -10.42 -13.01
C ILE A 124 -4.46 -9.54 -14.23
N LYS A 125 -5.04 -8.35 -14.24
CA LYS A 125 -4.75 -7.31 -15.24
C LYS A 125 -3.88 -6.18 -14.67
N GLN A 126 -4.01 -5.93 -13.37
CA GLN A 126 -3.24 -4.94 -12.61
C GLN A 126 -2.98 -5.47 -11.20
N SER A 127 -1.81 -5.18 -10.67
CA SER A 127 -1.49 -5.42 -9.27
C SER A 127 -0.71 -4.26 -8.68
N GLY A 128 -0.72 -4.13 -7.37
CA GLY A 128 -0.08 -3.00 -6.75
C GLY A 128 -0.15 -3.00 -5.23
N VAL A 129 0.37 -1.91 -4.70
CA VAL A 129 0.28 -1.55 -3.29
C VAL A 129 -0.48 -0.24 -3.18
N ILE A 130 -1.42 -0.16 -2.26
CA ILE A 130 -2.10 1.07 -1.91
C ILE A 130 -1.81 1.43 -0.45
N PHE A 131 -1.25 2.61 -0.26
CA PHE A 131 -1.16 3.24 1.05
C PHE A 131 -2.39 4.11 1.27
N THR A 132 -3.02 3.98 2.42
CA THR A 132 -4.22 4.77 2.74
C THR A 132 -3.92 6.20 3.19
N LYS A 133 -2.65 6.47 3.49
CA LYS A 133 -2.05 7.81 3.66
C LYS A 133 -0.69 7.82 2.98
N THR A 134 -0.11 9.00 2.74
CA THR A 134 1.27 9.04 2.23
C THR A 134 2.23 8.44 3.26
N PRO A 135 3.14 7.52 2.85
CA PRO A 135 3.98 6.79 3.80
C PRO A 135 5.04 7.67 4.50
N ASP A 136 5.36 8.82 3.95
CA ASP A 136 6.34 9.79 4.47
C ASP A 136 5.74 10.70 5.55
N LEU A 137 4.72 11.47 5.18
CA LEU A 137 4.15 12.54 6.01
C LEU A 137 2.77 12.20 6.59
N GLY A 138 2.17 11.07 6.20
CA GLY A 138 0.80 10.74 6.60
C GLY A 138 -0.26 11.66 6.00
N SER A 139 0.04 12.31 4.88
CA SER A 139 -0.90 13.22 4.22
C SER A 139 -2.15 12.49 3.73
N PRO A 140 -3.31 13.16 3.64
CA PRO A 140 -4.61 12.54 3.38
C PRO A 140 -4.83 12.17 1.90
N TYR A 141 -3.94 11.33 1.37
CA TYR A 141 -4.03 10.78 0.02
C TYR A 141 -3.94 9.26 0.05
N PHE A 142 -4.75 8.59 -0.76
CA PHE A 142 -4.45 7.24 -1.20
C PHE A 142 -3.30 7.31 -2.19
N VAL A 143 -2.23 6.57 -1.96
CA VAL A 143 -1.09 6.45 -2.87
C VAL A 143 -1.10 5.04 -3.45
N ILE A 144 -1.37 4.92 -4.74
CA ILE A 144 -1.46 3.64 -5.45
C ILE A 144 -0.21 3.49 -6.31
N ASN A 145 0.62 2.53 -5.96
CA ASN A 145 1.76 2.10 -6.75
C ASN A 145 1.36 0.81 -7.47
N TYR A 146 1.40 0.79 -8.80
CA TYR A 146 0.86 -0.33 -9.55
C TYR A 146 1.61 -0.62 -10.85
N GLU A 147 1.43 -1.83 -11.32
CA GLU A 147 1.87 -2.31 -12.62
C GLU A 147 0.70 -2.92 -13.40
N ASP A 148 0.74 -2.78 -14.72
CA ASP A 148 -0.19 -3.47 -15.62
C ASP A 148 0.42 -4.82 -16.02
N GLY A 149 -0.40 -5.86 -16.06
CA GLY A 149 0.03 -7.19 -16.47
C GLY A 149 -0.33 -8.30 -15.50
N PRO A 150 -0.07 -9.56 -15.85
CA PRO A 150 -0.42 -10.72 -15.05
C PRO A 150 0.54 -10.99 -13.88
N SER A 151 1.68 -10.30 -13.82
CA SER A 151 2.70 -10.48 -12.78
C SER A 151 2.32 -9.70 -11.52
N THR A 152 2.55 -10.31 -10.37
CA THR A 152 2.47 -9.67 -9.06
C THR A 152 3.86 -9.44 -8.45
N ILE A 153 4.92 -9.77 -9.19
CA ILE A 153 6.31 -9.80 -8.70
C ILE A 153 6.91 -8.39 -8.65
N GLY A 154 6.60 -7.54 -9.63
CA GLY A 154 7.19 -6.20 -9.74
C GLY A 154 6.86 -5.31 -8.55
N VAL A 155 5.67 -5.44 -8.00
CA VAL A 155 5.21 -4.68 -6.83
C VAL A 155 5.96 -5.07 -5.56
N THR A 156 6.18 -6.37 -5.36
CA THR A 156 6.91 -6.89 -4.19
C THR A 156 8.42 -6.67 -4.28
N SER A 157 8.96 -6.47 -5.49
CA SER A 157 10.39 -6.21 -5.73
C SER A 157 10.76 -4.71 -5.74
N GLY A 158 9.78 -3.80 -5.55
CA GLY A 158 10.03 -2.35 -5.54
C GLY A 158 10.23 -1.70 -6.91
N HIS A 159 10.08 -2.45 -8.00
CA HIS A 159 10.15 -1.93 -9.38
C HIS A 159 8.76 -1.44 -9.84
N VAL A 160 8.24 -0.42 -9.16
CA VAL A 160 6.93 0.14 -9.50
C VAL A 160 7.09 1.14 -10.65
N ASN A 161 6.32 0.93 -11.72
CA ASN A 161 6.38 1.78 -12.92
C ASN A 161 5.39 2.95 -12.90
N LYS A 162 4.32 2.87 -12.10
CA LYS A 162 3.24 3.87 -12.12
C LYS A 162 2.75 4.18 -10.71
N THR A 163 2.58 5.48 -10.43
CA THR A 163 2.02 5.97 -9.17
C THR A 163 0.87 6.93 -9.44
N ILE A 164 -0.21 6.78 -8.70
CA ILE A 164 -1.31 7.74 -8.67
C ILE A 164 -1.62 8.11 -7.22
N LYS A 165 -1.89 9.40 -6.98
CA LYS A 165 -2.35 9.92 -5.69
C LYS A 165 -3.79 10.40 -5.81
N ILE A 166 -4.67 9.94 -4.91
CA ILE A 166 -6.09 10.30 -4.88
C ILE A 166 -6.38 10.92 -3.52
N PHE A 167 -6.91 12.15 -3.53
CA PHE A 167 -7.27 12.83 -2.29
C PHE A 167 -8.39 12.07 -1.56
N ARG A 168 -8.22 11.83 -0.27
CA ARG A 168 -9.14 10.99 0.52
C ARG A 168 -10.57 11.52 0.62
N LYS A 169 -10.75 12.85 0.56
CA LYS A 169 -12.06 13.50 0.57
C LYS A 169 -12.69 13.65 -0.81
N SER A 170 -12.02 13.20 -1.88
CA SER A 170 -12.63 13.17 -3.22
C SER A 170 -13.92 12.36 -3.22
N THR A 171 -14.93 12.90 -3.88
CA THR A 171 -16.16 12.18 -4.17
C THR A 171 -15.91 11.03 -5.16
N LEU A 172 -16.80 10.07 -5.21
CA LEU A 172 -16.62 8.93 -6.11
C LEU A 172 -16.52 9.34 -7.59
N ILE A 173 -17.20 10.42 -7.99
CA ILE A 173 -17.18 10.95 -9.36
C ILE A 173 -15.82 11.55 -9.72
N GLU A 174 -15.13 12.16 -8.76
CA GLU A 174 -13.78 12.74 -8.95
C GLU A 174 -12.68 11.66 -9.02
N ILE A 175 -12.96 10.45 -8.54
CA ILE A 175 -12.04 9.33 -8.61
C ILE A 175 -12.09 8.72 -10.01
N PRO A 176 -10.97 8.53 -10.71
CA PRO A 176 -10.95 7.86 -12.01
C PRO A 176 -11.64 6.50 -11.97
N LYS A 177 -12.48 6.20 -12.97
CA LYS A 177 -13.38 5.02 -12.97
C LYS A 177 -12.70 3.70 -12.66
N ASN A 178 -11.50 3.49 -13.17
CA ASN A 178 -10.72 2.27 -12.95
C ASN A 178 -10.29 2.07 -11.48
N TRP A 179 -10.26 3.13 -10.66
CA TRP A 179 -9.88 3.07 -9.25
C TRP A 179 -11.04 3.11 -8.26
N GLN A 180 -12.25 3.44 -8.72
CA GLN A 180 -13.42 3.58 -7.84
C GLN A 180 -13.72 2.31 -7.04
N LYS A 181 -13.67 1.14 -7.70
CA LYS A 181 -13.91 -0.15 -7.03
C LYS A 181 -12.83 -0.44 -5.99
N LEU A 182 -11.55 -0.19 -6.32
CA LEU A 182 -10.44 -0.37 -5.39
C LEU A 182 -10.62 0.53 -4.17
N ILE A 183 -10.76 1.85 -4.36
CA ILE A 183 -10.94 2.79 -3.25
C ILE A 183 -12.13 2.43 -2.37
N THR A 184 -13.23 1.98 -2.97
CA THR A 184 -14.42 1.56 -2.22
C THR A 184 -14.15 0.30 -1.38
N SER A 185 -13.35 -0.64 -1.89
CA SER A 185 -12.92 -1.84 -1.17
C SER A 185 -11.95 -1.49 -0.04
N ILE A 186 -11.03 -0.56 -0.27
CA ILE A 186 -10.08 -0.10 0.73
C ILE A 186 -10.79 0.61 1.90
N LYS A 187 -11.75 1.49 1.60
CA LYS A 187 -12.58 2.15 2.64
C LYS A 187 -13.39 1.14 3.47
N GLU A 188 -13.80 0.02 2.90
CA GLU A 188 -14.42 -1.08 3.64
C GLU A 188 -13.42 -1.72 4.61
N ILE A 189 -12.19 -2.00 4.16
CA ILE A 189 -11.12 -2.56 5.01
C ILE A 189 -10.77 -1.61 6.15
N GLU A 190 -10.59 -0.34 5.87
CA GLU A 190 -10.34 0.70 6.89
C GLU A 190 -11.42 0.68 7.99
N LYS A 191 -12.69 0.59 7.58
CA LYS A 191 -13.82 0.54 8.52
C LYS A 191 -13.82 -0.73 9.37
N ILE A 192 -13.47 -1.89 8.78
CA ILE A 192 -13.46 -3.18 9.49
C ILE A 192 -12.30 -3.24 10.49
N ILE A 193 -11.13 -2.70 10.12
CA ILE A 193 -9.92 -2.67 10.95
C ILE A 193 -9.95 -1.51 11.96
N ASP A 194 -10.78 -0.50 11.73
CA ASP A 194 -10.81 0.78 12.46
C ASP A 194 -9.46 1.53 12.40
N SER A 195 -8.86 1.54 11.20
CA SER A 195 -7.61 2.24 10.92
C SER A 195 -7.58 2.79 9.51
N ASN A 196 -7.01 3.98 9.35
CA ASN A 196 -6.76 4.63 8.06
C ASN A 196 -5.27 4.81 7.75
N GLU A 197 -4.42 4.01 8.38
CA GLU A 197 -2.96 4.00 8.20
C GLU A 197 -2.50 2.61 7.77
N LEU A 198 -2.99 2.18 6.59
CA LEU A 198 -2.79 0.83 6.07
C LEU A 198 -1.99 0.83 4.77
N ASP A 199 -1.15 -0.18 4.65
CA ASP A 199 -0.41 -0.60 3.47
C ASP A 199 -1.05 -1.92 3.00
N ILE A 200 -1.61 -1.93 1.78
CA ILE A 200 -2.43 -3.03 1.28
C ILE A 200 -1.94 -3.48 -0.09
N GLU A 201 -1.54 -4.74 -0.20
CA GLU A 201 -1.24 -5.37 -1.48
C GLU A 201 -2.53 -5.87 -2.13
N PHE A 202 -2.73 -5.53 -3.40
CA PHE A 202 -3.94 -5.88 -4.13
C PHE A 202 -3.66 -6.38 -5.55
N GLY A 203 -4.65 -7.09 -6.09
CA GLY A 203 -4.77 -7.40 -7.50
C GLY A 203 -6.14 -7.03 -8.04
N ILE A 204 -6.20 -6.63 -9.30
CA ILE A 204 -7.44 -6.43 -10.05
C ILE A 204 -7.47 -7.46 -11.16
N THR A 205 -8.48 -8.32 -11.16
CA THR A 205 -8.64 -9.32 -12.22
C THR A 205 -9.22 -8.71 -13.49
N ARG A 206 -9.16 -9.44 -14.61
CA ARG A 206 -9.78 -9.00 -15.88
C ARG A 206 -11.30 -8.78 -15.76
N ASN A 207 -11.96 -9.41 -14.79
CA ASN A 207 -13.38 -9.21 -14.48
C ASN A 207 -13.62 -8.09 -13.46
N ASP A 208 -12.65 -7.21 -13.23
CA ASP A 208 -12.69 -6.09 -12.26
C ASP A 208 -12.96 -6.51 -10.81
N GLN A 209 -12.67 -7.76 -10.45
CA GLN A 209 -12.72 -8.20 -9.06
C GLN A 209 -11.46 -7.74 -8.34
N ILE A 210 -11.62 -7.11 -7.18
CA ILE A 210 -10.53 -6.73 -6.31
C ILE A 210 -10.16 -7.93 -5.43
N VAL A 211 -8.88 -8.29 -5.43
CA VAL A 211 -8.31 -9.35 -4.59
C VAL A 211 -7.28 -8.73 -3.66
N ILE A 212 -7.37 -9.02 -2.38
CA ILE A 212 -6.44 -8.52 -1.36
C ILE A 212 -5.43 -9.63 -1.05
N PHE A 213 -4.15 -9.30 -1.16
CA PHE A 213 -3.03 -10.21 -0.93
C PHE A 213 -2.39 -10.05 0.44
N GLN A 214 -2.37 -8.81 0.97
CA GLN A 214 -1.80 -8.48 2.28
C GLN A 214 -2.40 -7.18 2.79
N VAL A 215 -2.53 -7.05 4.11
CA VAL A 215 -2.89 -5.80 4.80
C VAL A 215 -2.00 -5.66 6.02
N ARG A 216 -1.34 -4.51 6.15
CA ARG A 216 -0.47 -4.20 7.30
C ARG A 216 -0.54 -2.72 7.64
N PRO A 217 -0.10 -2.30 8.83
CA PRO A 217 0.01 -0.89 9.19
C PRO A 217 1.11 -0.20 8.37
N ILE A 218 0.98 1.11 8.14
CA ILE A 218 2.07 1.94 7.63
C ILE A 218 3.04 2.20 8.80
N THR A 219 4.23 1.62 8.75
CA THR A 219 5.22 1.68 9.84
C THR A 219 6.10 2.93 9.81
N SER A 220 6.20 3.60 8.66
CA SER A 220 7.04 4.80 8.48
C SER A 220 6.46 6.07 9.11
N LEU A 221 5.18 6.07 9.53
CA LEU A 221 4.52 7.23 10.10
C LEU A 221 4.99 7.49 11.53
N LYS A 222 5.80 8.51 11.72
CA LYS A 222 6.16 9.02 13.06
C LYS A 222 4.91 9.57 13.76
N SER A 223 4.77 9.30 15.06
CA SER A 223 3.65 9.73 15.90
C SER A 223 3.72 11.24 16.17
N ALA A 224 3.33 12.06 15.23
CA ALA A 224 3.03 13.48 15.45
C ALA A 224 1.51 13.65 15.62
N ASP A 225 1.09 14.78 16.16
CA ASP A 225 -0.31 15.17 16.45
C ASP A 225 -1.25 15.03 15.23
N LYS A 226 -1.53 13.76 14.84
CA LYS A 226 -2.04 13.33 13.53
C LYS A 226 -3.45 13.84 13.24
N LYS A 227 -4.35 13.87 14.24
CA LYS A 227 -5.77 14.26 14.02
C LYS A 227 -5.93 15.71 13.58
N ASN A 228 -5.10 16.60 14.08
CA ASN A 228 -5.18 18.02 13.75
C ASN A 228 -4.54 18.33 12.39
N LEU A 229 -3.51 17.57 12.00
CA LEU A 229 -2.80 17.74 10.73
C LEU A 229 -3.67 17.35 9.52
N ASP A 230 -4.36 16.22 9.57
CA ASP A 230 -5.25 15.75 8.48
C ASP A 230 -6.34 16.77 8.17
N ASN A 231 -6.94 17.38 9.19
CA ASN A 231 -7.95 18.42 8.99
C ASN A 231 -7.36 19.70 8.43
N LYS A 232 -6.19 20.14 8.91
CA LYS A 232 -5.50 21.32 8.38
C LYS A 232 -5.14 21.14 6.91
N ILE A 233 -4.51 20.02 6.56
CA ILE A 233 -4.12 19.73 5.16
C ILE A 233 -5.37 19.64 4.27
N SER A 234 -6.41 18.92 4.71
CA SER A 234 -7.65 18.79 3.96
C SER A 234 -8.32 20.14 3.69
N ASN A 235 -8.36 21.03 4.69
CA ASN A 235 -8.93 22.36 4.55
C ASN A 235 -8.10 23.25 3.61
N LEU A 236 -6.76 23.14 3.67
CA LEU A 236 -5.87 23.84 2.74
C LEU A 236 -6.11 23.38 1.31
N ILE A 237 -6.16 22.08 1.05
CA ILE A 237 -6.40 21.54 -0.30
C ILE A 237 -7.75 22.03 -0.85
N ILE A 238 -8.82 21.99 -0.05
CA ILE A 238 -10.13 22.48 -0.48
C ILE A 238 -10.09 23.99 -0.78
N LYS A 239 -9.41 24.77 0.05
CA LYS A 239 -9.25 26.22 -0.15
C LYS A 239 -8.48 26.52 -1.43
N GLU A 240 -7.31 25.88 -1.61
CA GLU A 240 -6.45 26.10 -2.76
C GLU A 240 -7.09 25.61 -4.06
N SER A 241 -7.85 24.52 -4.04
CA SER A 241 -8.63 24.05 -5.20
C SER A 241 -9.67 25.07 -5.65
N LYS A 242 -10.33 25.77 -4.71
CA LYS A 242 -11.28 26.84 -5.04
C LYS A 242 -10.57 28.05 -5.66
N ILE A 243 -9.40 28.44 -5.12
CA ILE A 243 -8.58 29.53 -5.67
C ILE A 243 -8.18 29.18 -7.10
N PHE A 244 -7.64 27.97 -7.31
CA PHE A 244 -7.23 27.48 -8.62
C PHE A 244 -8.38 27.49 -9.65
N SER A 245 -9.56 27.01 -9.28
CA SER A 245 -10.73 27.00 -10.15
C SER A 245 -11.19 28.41 -10.55
N ASN A 246 -10.86 29.43 -9.74
CA ASN A 246 -11.20 30.82 -10.01
C ASN A 246 -10.15 31.55 -10.86
N LEU A 247 -8.94 30.99 -11.03
CA LEU A 247 -7.90 31.63 -11.85
C LEU A 247 -8.27 31.72 -13.31
N ASN A 248 -9.01 30.74 -13.85
CA ASN A 248 -9.50 30.74 -15.23
C ASN A 248 -10.51 31.85 -15.55
N LYS A 249 -11.02 32.57 -14.53
CA LYS A 249 -12.03 33.61 -14.69
C LYS A 249 -11.44 35.03 -14.78
N LYS A 250 -10.12 35.17 -14.76
CA LYS A 250 -9.46 36.46 -14.82
C LYS A 250 -9.34 36.95 -16.26
N ASN A 251 -9.76 38.19 -16.52
CA ASN A 251 -9.85 38.84 -17.86
C ASN A 251 -8.51 39.02 -18.59
N HIS A 252 -7.38 38.67 -18.01
CA HIS A 252 -6.05 38.86 -18.60
C HIS A 252 -5.27 37.53 -18.80
N VAL A 253 -5.95 36.38 -18.71
CA VAL A 253 -5.35 35.07 -18.93
C VAL A 253 -5.86 34.52 -20.25
N PHE A 254 -4.94 34.19 -21.16
CA PHE A 254 -5.26 33.54 -22.43
C PHE A 254 -5.25 32.04 -22.27
N GLY A 255 -6.25 31.35 -22.84
CA GLY A 255 -6.38 29.89 -22.82
C GLY A 255 -7.61 29.39 -22.06
N ASP A 256 -7.98 28.13 -22.31
CA ASP A 256 -9.22 27.54 -21.81
C ASP A 256 -9.08 26.95 -20.40
N TYR A 257 -7.85 26.77 -19.90
CA TYR A 257 -7.57 26.19 -18.59
C TYR A 257 -6.24 26.65 -18.03
N THR A 258 -6.13 26.63 -16.69
CA THR A 258 -4.91 26.98 -15.96
C THR A 258 -4.08 25.73 -15.69
N ILE A 259 -2.78 25.81 -15.90
CA ILE A 259 -1.83 24.74 -15.61
C ILE A 259 -0.88 25.21 -14.53
N PHE A 260 -0.65 24.39 -13.51
CA PHE A 260 0.50 24.55 -12.63
C PHE A 260 1.73 23.98 -13.32
N SER A 261 2.78 24.76 -13.39
CA SER A 261 4.07 24.26 -13.86
C SER A 261 5.16 24.57 -12.84
N ASP A 262 6.15 23.69 -12.78
CA ASP A 262 7.38 23.99 -12.06
C ASP A 262 8.16 25.08 -12.80
N MET A 263 8.79 25.97 -12.05
CA MET A 263 9.74 26.91 -12.64
C MET A 263 11.06 26.18 -12.89
N SER A 264 11.28 25.80 -14.14
CA SER A 264 12.45 25.02 -14.56
C SER A 264 13.78 25.74 -14.38
N ASP A 265 13.76 27.04 -14.23
CA ASP A 265 14.92 27.92 -14.06
C ASP A 265 15.22 28.28 -12.59
N TRP A 266 14.51 27.66 -11.65
CA TRP A 266 14.69 27.94 -10.23
C TRP A 266 14.50 26.71 -9.37
N ASN A 267 15.55 26.30 -8.70
CA ASN A 267 15.53 25.17 -7.78
C ASN A 267 15.74 25.67 -6.32
N PRO A 268 14.68 25.76 -5.52
CA PRO A 268 14.79 26.16 -4.11
C PRO A 268 15.78 25.31 -3.30
N ALA A 269 15.90 24.02 -3.63
CA ALA A 269 16.77 23.10 -2.93
C ALA A 269 18.26 23.48 -3.01
N GLU A 270 18.67 24.22 -4.03
CA GLU A 270 20.04 24.76 -4.15
C GLU A 270 20.36 25.82 -3.10
N ILE A 271 19.33 26.49 -2.56
CA ILE A 271 19.47 27.57 -1.58
C ILE A 271 19.22 27.09 -0.15
N ILE A 272 18.15 26.33 0.06
CA ILE A 272 17.68 25.94 1.40
C ILE A 272 17.77 24.44 1.67
N GLY A 273 18.29 23.65 0.71
CA GLY A 273 18.33 22.18 0.78
C GLY A 273 16.99 21.52 0.41
N ASP A 274 17.03 20.24 0.14
CA ASP A 274 15.88 19.41 -0.21
C ASP A 274 15.00 19.05 1.00
N HIS A 275 15.54 19.16 2.21
CA HIS A 275 14.84 18.96 3.49
C HIS A 275 15.08 20.15 4.43
N PRO A 276 14.60 21.37 4.07
CA PRO A 276 14.85 22.56 4.87
C PRO A 276 14.18 22.48 6.23
N ASN A 277 14.83 23.00 7.27
CA ASN A 277 14.17 23.17 8.56
C ASN A 277 13.10 24.26 8.49
N ASN A 278 12.22 24.30 9.51
CA ASN A 278 11.08 25.20 9.52
C ASN A 278 11.47 26.69 9.44
N LEU A 279 12.61 27.07 10.03
CA LEU A 279 13.08 28.45 10.01
C LEU A 279 13.56 28.84 8.61
N ASP A 280 14.39 28.01 7.98
CA ASP A 280 14.90 28.26 6.64
C ASP A 280 13.77 28.35 5.61
N TYR A 281 12.82 27.40 5.69
CA TYR A 281 11.64 27.43 4.84
C TYR A 281 10.79 28.69 5.04
N SER A 282 10.53 29.09 6.29
CA SER A 282 9.72 30.27 6.59
C SER A 282 10.38 31.56 6.13
N LEU A 283 11.71 31.68 6.32
CA LEU A 283 12.49 32.82 5.91
C LEU A 283 12.56 32.93 4.38
N TYR A 284 12.83 31.82 3.70
CA TYR A 284 12.84 31.76 2.24
C TYR A 284 11.47 32.18 1.66
N ASN A 285 10.39 31.64 2.21
CA ASN A 285 9.03 31.96 1.78
C ASN A 285 8.71 33.46 1.99
N PHE A 286 9.09 34.02 3.13
CA PHE A 286 8.84 35.43 3.44
C PHE A 286 9.67 36.39 2.58
N LEU A 287 10.97 36.18 2.49
CA LEU A 287 11.89 37.07 1.80
C LEU A 287 11.79 36.97 0.28
N ILE A 288 11.72 35.73 -0.24
CA ILE A 288 11.82 35.49 -1.69
C ILE A 288 10.44 35.26 -2.29
N MET A 289 9.73 34.20 -1.87
CA MET A 289 8.54 33.76 -2.58
C MET A 289 7.37 34.75 -2.48
N LYS A 290 7.05 35.25 -1.29
CA LYS A 290 5.88 36.12 -1.09
C LYS A 290 6.05 37.57 -1.60
N LYS A 291 7.25 38.12 -1.56
CA LYS A 291 7.45 39.54 -1.83
C LYS A 291 8.14 39.84 -3.15
N ILE A 292 9.18 39.12 -3.49
CA ILE A 292 10.05 39.48 -4.61
C ILE A 292 9.75 38.61 -5.82
N TRP A 293 9.77 37.30 -5.64
CA TRP A 293 9.77 36.37 -6.75
C TRP A 293 8.52 36.47 -7.63
N HIS A 294 7.32 36.37 -7.04
CA HIS A 294 6.09 36.42 -7.82
C HIS A 294 5.88 37.78 -8.54
N LYS A 295 6.33 38.90 -7.94
CA LYS A 295 6.22 40.21 -8.56
C LYS A 295 7.13 40.33 -9.77
N SER A 296 8.39 39.91 -9.67
CA SER A 296 9.31 39.94 -10.78
C SER A 296 8.86 39.01 -11.93
N ARG A 297 8.32 37.87 -11.64
CA ARG A 297 7.79 36.97 -12.66
C ARG A 297 6.53 37.49 -13.32
N THR A 298 5.64 38.12 -12.59
CA THR A 298 4.46 38.79 -13.18
C THR A 298 4.87 39.85 -14.18
N ILE A 299 5.96 40.60 -13.94
CA ILE A 299 6.46 41.62 -14.85
C ILE A 299 6.99 41.02 -16.16
N ILE A 300 7.61 39.84 -16.11
CA ILE A 300 8.19 39.19 -17.30
C ILE A 300 7.24 38.18 -17.97
N GLY A 301 5.98 38.15 -17.55
CA GLY A 301 4.94 37.35 -18.24
C GLY A 301 4.87 35.88 -17.87
N TYR A 302 5.37 35.52 -16.70
CA TYR A 302 5.20 34.14 -16.16
C TYR A 302 4.09 34.09 -15.13
#